data_054a1095f07efd9043f6e24281d5cb94
#
_entry.id   054a1095f07efd9043f6e24281d5cb94
#
_cell.length_a   1.000
_cell.length_b   1.000
_cell.length_c   1.000
_cell.angle_alpha   90.00
_cell.angle_beta   90.00
_cell.angle_gamma   90.00
#
_symmetry.space_group_name_H-M   'P 1'
#
loop_
_entity.id
_entity.type
_entity.pdbx_description
1 polymer ?
#
loop_
_entity_poly.entity_id
_entity_poly.type
_entity_poly.pdbx_seq_one_letter_code
_entity_poly.pdbx_strand_id
1 'polypeptide(L)'
;MESRTQSDASVPKLSLGSWAFSFGPFASAPWSFDRLCAYAASAGFDGVEINGFRPHPHHDDYDSDQKCRELAAMIADSGLGISGYAPDLTAVPPARVAAGDYLNVINRTLAFCDRLGIGTLRVDSVSPPEQLAAALYEQRFARLAAVWHAAAERCAQHGVRLVWEFEPGFWLNRPSEVVRMAATVGHENFGVLFDSSHAYTGAVAGARQGPDPELLAGGPAEYAQLLLPYIRHLHLIDSDGSLHDGTTSDHLPFGDGLVDFPALLAALAPVRDRLSWWCLDFCFCPTTERDARRAVPVVRELARDLAGEPAT
;
A
#
# COMPACT_ATOMS: atom_id res chain seq x y z
N MET A 1 36.97 20.36 -5.76
CA MET A 1 36.48 19.25 -6.59
C MET A 1 36.22 18.10 -5.62
N GLU A 2 35.07 18.18 -4.89
CA GLU A 2 34.70 17.17 -3.91
C GLU A 2 33.97 16.04 -4.63
N SER A 3 34.54 14.85 -4.55
CA SER A 3 33.91 13.62 -5.04
C SER A 3 32.63 13.37 -4.22
N ARG A 4 31.46 13.57 -4.82
CA ARG A 4 30.23 13.00 -4.31
C ARG A 4 30.44 11.48 -4.29
N THR A 5 30.61 10.92 -3.10
CA THR A 5 30.45 9.50 -2.87
C THR A 5 29.04 9.13 -3.32
N GLN A 6 28.94 8.30 -4.37
CA GLN A 6 27.69 7.59 -4.67
C GLN A 6 27.32 6.84 -3.39
N SER A 7 26.18 7.18 -2.79
CA SER A 7 25.59 6.36 -1.74
C SER A 7 25.30 5.00 -2.37
N ASP A 8 25.83 3.92 -1.78
CA ASP A 8 25.37 2.56 -2.05
C ASP A 8 23.86 2.52 -1.78
N ALA A 9 23.07 2.70 -2.84
CA ALA A 9 21.62 2.58 -2.74
C ALA A 9 21.32 1.11 -2.50
N SER A 10 20.99 0.78 -1.26
CA SER A 10 20.67 -0.61 -0.88
C SER A 10 19.45 -1.09 -1.69
N VAL A 11 19.53 -2.30 -2.22
CA VAL A 11 18.40 -2.98 -2.87
C VAL A 11 17.22 -3.02 -1.88
N PRO A 12 15.99 -2.62 -2.28
CA PRO A 12 14.85 -2.61 -1.39
C PRO A 12 14.53 -4.02 -0.89
N LYS A 13 14.00 -4.10 0.34
CA LYS A 13 13.47 -5.33 0.89
C LYS A 13 12.13 -5.65 0.25
N LEU A 14 11.86 -6.93 0.00
CA LEU A 14 10.59 -7.39 -0.54
C LEU A 14 9.70 -7.93 0.57
N SER A 15 8.46 -7.45 0.66
CA SER A 15 7.44 -7.99 1.52
C SER A 15 6.25 -8.56 0.74
N LEU A 16 5.50 -9.44 1.37
CA LEU A 16 4.25 -9.98 0.85
C LEU A 16 3.08 -9.44 1.65
N GLY A 17 2.08 -8.87 0.98
CA GLY A 17 0.83 -8.46 1.59
C GLY A 17 0.04 -9.68 2.09
N SER A 18 -0.28 -9.71 3.39
CA SER A 18 -0.92 -10.89 3.98
C SER A 18 -2.37 -11.09 3.53
N TRP A 19 -3.02 -10.06 3.02
CA TRP A 19 -4.34 -10.15 2.37
C TRP A 19 -4.38 -11.12 1.19
N ALA A 20 -3.25 -11.38 0.54
CA ALA A 20 -3.12 -12.31 -0.58
C ALA A 20 -3.61 -13.74 -0.28
N PHE A 21 -3.67 -14.11 1.00
CA PHE A 21 -4.14 -15.43 1.47
C PHE A 21 -5.36 -15.37 2.39
N SER A 22 -6.06 -14.23 2.42
CA SER A 22 -7.28 -14.07 3.24
C SER A 22 -8.48 -13.51 2.49
N PHE A 23 -8.26 -12.96 1.29
CA PHE A 23 -9.34 -12.42 0.45
C PHE A 23 -9.55 -13.24 -0.82
N GLY A 24 -10.59 -12.90 -1.57
CA GLY A 24 -10.92 -13.52 -2.85
C GLY A 24 -11.00 -15.04 -2.78
N PRO A 25 -10.17 -15.77 -3.53
CA PRO A 25 -10.19 -17.24 -3.56
C PRO A 25 -9.92 -17.89 -2.20
N PHE A 26 -9.29 -17.17 -1.28
CA PHE A 26 -8.96 -17.64 0.07
C PHE A 26 -9.98 -17.24 1.13
N ALA A 27 -10.98 -16.41 0.80
CA ALA A 27 -11.92 -15.84 1.78
C ALA A 27 -12.73 -16.92 2.54
N SER A 28 -13.05 -18.05 1.91
CA SER A 28 -13.77 -19.15 2.55
C SER A 28 -12.91 -20.03 3.46
N ALA A 29 -11.60 -20.01 3.27
CA ALA A 29 -10.62 -20.77 4.05
C ALA A 29 -9.29 -20.00 4.11
N PRO A 30 -9.23 -18.85 4.83
CA PRO A 30 -8.03 -18.05 4.92
C PRO A 30 -6.88 -18.85 5.54
N TRP A 31 -5.67 -18.61 5.07
CA TRP A 31 -4.51 -19.17 5.73
C TRP A 31 -4.33 -18.54 7.11
N SER A 32 -3.85 -19.33 8.06
CA SER A 32 -3.38 -18.76 9.32
C SER A 32 -2.13 -17.89 9.08
N PHE A 33 -1.94 -16.89 9.92
CA PHE A 33 -0.87 -15.92 9.70
C PHE A 33 0.53 -16.54 9.86
N ASP A 34 0.70 -17.51 10.76
CA ASP A 34 1.94 -18.30 10.91
C ASP A 34 2.26 -19.12 9.65
N ARG A 35 1.26 -19.76 9.04
CA ARG A 35 1.42 -20.47 7.76
C ARG A 35 1.88 -19.51 6.65
N LEU A 36 1.28 -18.31 6.59
CA LEU A 36 1.67 -17.29 5.63
C LEU A 36 3.12 -16.84 5.85
N CYS A 37 3.54 -16.58 7.09
CA CYS A 37 4.92 -16.22 7.41
C CYS A 37 5.91 -17.31 7.00
N ALA A 38 5.62 -18.57 7.31
CA ALA A 38 6.46 -19.70 6.89
C ALA A 38 6.57 -19.79 5.35
N TYR A 39 5.46 -19.56 4.65
CA TYR A 39 5.46 -19.50 3.18
C TYR A 39 6.30 -18.32 2.67
N ALA A 40 6.08 -17.10 3.16
CA ALA A 40 6.80 -15.90 2.70
C ALA A 40 8.32 -16.07 2.87
N ALA A 41 8.77 -16.57 4.02
CA ALA A 41 10.17 -16.89 4.27
C ALA A 41 10.70 -17.92 3.26
N SER A 42 9.97 -19.03 3.04
CA SER A 42 10.36 -20.08 2.11
C SER A 42 10.37 -19.63 0.64
N ALA A 43 9.57 -18.62 0.32
CA ALA A 43 9.49 -18.02 -1.02
C ALA A 43 10.60 -16.99 -1.28
N GLY A 44 11.35 -16.57 -0.25
CA GLY A 44 12.46 -15.63 -0.36
C GLY A 44 12.09 -14.17 -0.15
N PHE A 45 10.96 -13.89 0.50
CA PHE A 45 10.62 -12.55 0.96
C PHE A 45 11.45 -12.16 2.19
N ASP A 46 11.70 -10.86 2.34
CA ASP A 46 12.39 -10.29 3.51
C ASP A 46 11.40 -9.92 4.63
N GLY A 47 10.11 -9.86 4.32
CA GLY A 47 9.09 -9.47 5.29
C GLY A 47 7.67 -9.70 4.82
N VAL A 48 6.74 -9.26 5.67
CA VAL A 48 5.29 -9.25 5.41
C VAL A 48 4.71 -7.87 5.68
N GLU A 49 3.67 -7.51 4.95
CA GLU A 49 2.77 -6.42 5.31
C GLU A 49 1.52 -7.01 5.94
N ILE A 50 1.21 -6.55 7.16
CA ILE A 50 0.15 -7.17 7.96
C ILE A 50 -1.21 -6.59 7.54
N ASN A 51 -2.09 -7.48 7.12
CA ASN A 51 -3.52 -7.22 6.95
C ASN A 51 -4.21 -7.26 8.32
N GLY A 52 -4.84 -6.17 8.71
CA GLY A 52 -5.57 -6.04 9.96
C GLY A 52 -6.99 -6.63 9.95
N PHE A 53 -7.38 -7.35 8.90
CA PHE A 53 -8.65 -8.07 8.84
C PHE A 53 -8.53 -9.48 9.40
N ARG A 54 -9.45 -9.88 10.30
CA ARG A 54 -9.45 -11.23 10.87
C ARG A 54 -9.64 -12.30 9.77
N PRO A 55 -8.97 -13.45 9.85
CA PRO A 55 -8.24 -13.97 11.04
C PRO A 55 -6.78 -13.53 11.16
N HIS A 56 -6.29 -12.63 10.31
CA HIS A 56 -4.95 -12.08 10.44
C HIS A 56 -4.88 -11.09 11.64
N PRO A 57 -3.67 -10.66 12.07
CA PRO A 57 -3.51 -9.89 13.29
C PRO A 57 -4.29 -8.57 13.27
N HIS A 58 -5.37 -8.50 14.04
CA HIS A 58 -6.17 -7.30 14.24
C HIS A 58 -5.73 -6.60 15.53
N HIS A 59 -5.52 -5.30 15.50
CA HIS A 59 -4.98 -4.53 16.63
C HIS A 59 -5.79 -4.67 17.93
N ASP A 60 -7.11 -4.87 17.88
CA ASP A 60 -7.94 -5.08 19.07
C ASP A 60 -7.78 -6.48 19.71
N ASP A 61 -7.24 -7.47 18.97
CA ASP A 61 -7.01 -8.82 19.47
C ASP A 61 -5.65 -8.95 20.17
N TYR A 62 -4.75 -8.01 19.91
CA TYR A 62 -3.40 -7.92 20.48
C TYR A 62 -3.33 -6.79 21.52
N ASP A 63 -4.19 -6.90 22.53
CA ASP A 63 -4.45 -5.90 23.57
C ASP A 63 -3.41 -5.87 24.70
N SER A 64 -2.47 -6.81 24.71
CA SER A 64 -1.42 -6.93 25.74
C SER A 64 -0.02 -7.00 25.14
N ASP A 65 0.97 -6.55 25.91
CA ASP A 65 2.38 -6.62 25.52
C ASP A 65 2.85 -8.06 25.29
N GLN A 66 2.27 -9.04 26.02
CA GLN A 66 2.61 -10.44 25.84
C GLN A 66 2.20 -10.94 24.46
N LYS A 67 0.93 -10.73 24.06
CA LYS A 67 0.43 -11.14 22.74
C LYS A 67 1.22 -10.50 21.60
N CYS A 68 1.55 -9.21 21.74
CA CYS A 68 2.37 -8.52 20.74
C CYS A 68 3.79 -9.08 20.67
N ARG A 69 4.43 -9.39 21.81
CA ARG A 69 5.76 -10.02 21.82
C ARG A 69 5.73 -11.41 21.18
N GLU A 70 4.70 -12.21 21.46
CA GLU A 70 4.53 -13.54 20.86
C GLU A 70 4.39 -13.44 19.34
N LEU A 71 3.58 -12.50 18.85
CA LEU A 71 3.44 -12.25 17.42
C LEU A 71 4.76 -11.76 16.78
N ALA A 72 5.44 -10.81 17.42
CA ALA A 72 6.72 -10.30 16.93
C ALA A 72 7.80 -11.40 16.88
N ALA A 73 7.85 -12.25 17.91
CA ALA A 73 8.77 -13.39 17.96
C ALA A 73 8.47 -14.38 16.82
N MET A 74 7.21 -14.75 16.60
CA MET A 74 6.81 -15.67 15.55
C MET A 74 7.23 -15.16 14.16
N ILE A 75 7.07 -13.85 13.88
CA ILE A 75 7.50 -13.23 12.62
C ILE A 75 9.04 -13.25 12.52
N ALA A 76 9.73 -12.84 13.58
CA ALA A 76 11.20 -12.77 13.61
C ALA A 76 11.85 -14.17 13.53
N ASP A 77 11.27 -15.19 14.17
CA ASP A 77 11.73 -16.59 14.13
C ASP A 77 11.61 -17.16 12.70
N SER A 78 10.70 -16.62 11.88
CA SER A 78 10.61 -16.92 10.45
C SER A 78 11.67 -16.17 9.61
N GLY A 79 12.50 -15.31 10.22
CA GLY A 79 13.48 -14.48 9.52
C GLY A 79 12.88 -13.28 8.79
N LEU A 80 11.64 -12.90 9.12
CA LEU A 80 10.89 -11.86 8.42
C LEU A 80 10.87 -10.55 9.22
N GLY A 81 10.89 -9.41 8.49
CA GLY A 81 10.52 -8.10 9.03
C GLY A 81 9.04 -7.75 8.74
N ILE A 82 8.62 -6.59 9.23
CA ILE A 82 7.29 -6.03 8.97
C ILE A 82 7.45 -4.76 8.15
N SER A 83 6.86 -4.70 6.94
CA SER A 83 6.94 -3.51 6.07
C SER A 83 5.88 -2.46 6.39
N GLY A 84 4.71 -2.90 6.87
CA GLY A 84 3.59 -2.02 7.18
C GLY A 84 2.42 -2.77 7.82
N TYR A 85 1.41 -1.99 8.19
CA TYR A 85 0.13 -2.47 8.71
C TYR A 85 -1.03 -1.78 8.01
N ALA A 86 -1.99 -2.55 7.50
CA ALA A 86 -3.22 -2.11 6.86
C ALA A 86 -4.43 -2.48 7.75
N PRO A 87 -4.88 -1.60 8.68
CA PRO A 87 -5.96 -1.89 9.62
C PRO A 87 -7.31 -2.01 8.93
N ASP A 88 -8.23 -2.78 9.51
CA ASP A 88 -9.63 -2.74 9.14
C ASP A 88 -10.28 -1.42 9.62
N LEU A 89 -10.54 -0.52 8.68
CA LEU A 89 -11.19 0.77 8.92
C LEU A 89 -12.62 0.81 8.36
N THR A 90 -13.18 -0.31 7.92
CA THR A 90 -14.49 -0.37 7.26
C THR A 90 -15.63 0.19 8.10
N ALA A 91 -15.55 0.07 9.42
CA ALA A 91 -16.55 0.60 10.34
C ALA A 91 -16.45 2.13 10.55
N VAL A 92 -15.36 2.76 10.13
CA VAL A 92 -15.07 4.19 10.40
C VAL A 92 -14.64 4.96 9.15
N PRO A 93 -15.46 5.05 8.09
CA PRO A 93 -15.11 5.79 6.88
C PRO A 93 -14.75 7.26 7.21
N PRO A 94 -13.51 7.72 6.98
CA PRO A 94 -13.01 8.99 7.53
C PRO A 94 -13.74 10.23 7.02
N ALA A 95 -14.29 10.19 5.81
CA ALA A 95 -15.09 11.27 5.25
C ALA A 95 -16.53 11.35 5.81
N ARG A 96 -16.98 10.34 6.57
CA ARG A 96 -18.39 10.18 6.96
C ARG A 96 -18.62 10.16 8.48
N VAL A 97 -17.75 9.49 9.25
CA VAL A 97 -17.88 9.39 10.71
C VAL A 97 -17.38 10.64 11.43
N ALA A 98 -17.66 10.81 12.71
CA ALA A 98 -17.03 11.86 13.50
C ALA A 98 -15.50 11.69 13.52
N ALA A 99 -14.75 12.80 13.42
CA ALA A 99 -13.28 12.74 13.41
C ALA A 99 -12.72 12.02 14.65
N GLY A 100 -13.35 12.23 15.83
CA GLY A 100 -12.96 11.55 17.07
C GLY A 100 -13.07 10.04 17.00
N ASP A 101 -14.13 9.50 16.35
CA ASP A 101 -14.33 8.03 16.23
C ASP A 101 -13.22 7.42 15.36
N TYR A 102 -12.93 8.03 14.20
CA TYR A 102 -11.82 7.60 13.34
C TYR A 102 -10.47 7.67 14.07
N LEU A 103 -10.18 8.81 14.70
CA LEU A 103 -8.93 9.01 15.40
C LEU A 103 -8.75 8.11 16.63
N ASN A 104 -9.84 7.67 17.26
CA ASN A 104 -9.78 6.67 18.34
C ASN A 104 -9.34 5.30 17.81
N VAL A 105 -9.78 4.90 16.62
CA VAL A 105 -9.29 3.67 15.97
C VAL A 105 -7.80 3.83 15.64
N ILE A 106 -7.41 4.96 15.04
CA ILE A 106 -5.98 5.24 14.75
C ILE A 106 -5.12 5.14 16.02
N ASN A 107 -5.56 5.68 17.16
CA ASN A 107 -4.80 5.57 18.42
C ASN A 107 -4.61 4.11 18.88
N ARG A 108 -5.65 3.26 18.78
CA ARG A 108 -5.50 1.84 19.13
C ARG A 108 -4.56 1.11 18.18
N THR A 109 -4.66 1.45 16.89
CA THR A 109 -3.76 0.94 15.87
C THR A 109 -2.31 1.34 16.13
N LEU A 110 -2.07 2.59 16.52
CA LEU A 110 -0.73 3.08 16.86
C LEU A 110 -0.14 2.37 18.08
N ALA A 111 -0.94 2.09 19.10
CA ALA A 111 -0.48 1.29 20.25
C ALA A 111 -0.05 -0.13 19.85
N PHE A 112 -0.69 -0.72 18.84
CA PHE A 112 -0.27 -1.99 18.25
C PHE A 112 1.03 -1.83 17.44
N CYS A 113 1.12 -0.78 16.62
CA CYS A 113 2.33 -0.48 15.85
C CYS A 113 3.56 -0.29 16.74
N ASP A 114 3.43 0.48 17.83
CA ASP A 114 4.52 0.71 18.80
C ASP A 114 5.08 -0.59 19.38
N ARG A 115 4.16 -1.51 19.77
CA ARG A 115 4.56 -2.79 20.38
C ARG A 115 5.26 -3.73 19.42
N LEU A 116 5.00 -3.60 18.12
CA LEU A 116 5.57 -4.44 17.07
C LEU A 116 6.70 -3.76 16.30
N GLY A 117 6.99 -2.48 16.57
CA GLY A 117 7.99 -1.72 15.83
C GLY A 117 7.59 -1.44 14.38
N ILE A 118 6.28 -1.32 14.09
CA ILE A 118 5.77 -1.05 12.75
C ILE A 118 5.91 0.43 12.43
N GLY A 119 6.66 0.75 11.37
CA GLY A 119 6.94 2.13 10.97
C GLY A 119 6.02 2.70 9.89
N THR A 120 5.10 1.91 9.32
CA THR A 120 4.19 2.34 8.25
C THR A 120 2.76 1.90 8.53
N LEU A 121 1.82 2.84 8.49
CA LEU A 121 0.39 2.62 8.65
C LEU A 121 -0.33 3.01 7.36
N ARG A 122 -0.98 2.04 6.71
CA ARG A 122 -1.80 2.27 5.52
C ARG A 122 -3.22 2.70 5.92
N VAL A 123 -3.76 3.67 5.20
CA VAL A 123 -5.17 4.05 5.25
C VAL A 123 -5.75 4.19 3.85
N ASP A 124 -7.06 4.13 3.74
CA ASP A 124 -7.83 4.39 2.54
C ASP A 124 -9.09 5.20 2.86
N SER A 125 -9.84 5.63 1.83
CA SER A 125 -11.05 6.44 2.04
C SER A 125 -12.25 5.61 2.47
N VAL A 126 -12.19 4.28 2.38
CA VAL A 126 -13.21 3.28 2.79
C VAL A 126 -14.60 3.49 2.15
N SER A 127 -14.79 4.51 1.36
CA SER A 127 -16.07 4.83 0.74
C SER A 127 -16.01 4.54 -0.75
N PRO A 128 -17.02 3.88 -1.35
CA PRO A 128 -17.04 3.68 -2.79
C PRO A 128 -17.13 5.02 -3.53
N PRO A 129 -16.73 5.08 -4.82
CA PRO A 129 -16.95 6.25 -5.66
C PRO A 129 -18.43 6.63 -5.70
N GLU A 130 -18.72 7.91 -5.50
CA GLU A 130 -20.07 8.48 -5.51
C GLU A 130 -20.11 9.73 -6.38
N GLN A 131 -21.20 9.89 -7.12
CA GLN A 131 -21.52 11.17 -7.76
C GLN A 131 -22.14 12.10 -6.73
N LEU A 132 -21.37 13.06 -6.26
CA LEU A 132 -21.81 14.03 -5.26
C LEU A 132 -22.08 15.39 -5.92
N ALA A 133 -23.08 16.12 -5.38
CA ALA A 133 -23.18 17.55 -5.69
C ALA A 133 -21.89 18.28 -5.27
N ALA A 134 -21.44 19.24 -6.05
CA ALA A 134 -20.14 19.89 -5.87
C ALA A 134 -19.90 20.40 -4.44
N ALA A 135 -20.90 21.04 -3.80
CA ALA A 135 -20.78 21.53 -2.44
C ALA A 135 -20.54 20.41 -1.41
N LEU A 136 -21.21 19.26 -1.57
CA LEU A 136 -21.05 18.11 -0.68
C LEU A 136 -19.69 17.42 -0.94
N TYR A 137 -19.26 17.35 -2.19
CA TYR A 137 -17.94 16.85 -2.55
C TYR A 137 -16.85 17.64 -1.83
N GLU A 138 -16.87 18.98 -1.97
CA GLU A 138 -15.84 19.84 -1.33
C GLU A 138 -15.90 19.75 0.21
N GLN A 139 -17.09 19.67 0.79
CA GLN A 139 -17.22 19.50 2.22
C GLN A 139 -16.61 18.18 2.72
N ARG A 140 -16.86 17.06 2.02
CA ARG A 140 -16.30 15.75 2.37
C ARG A 140 -14.80 15.69 2.12
N PHE A 141 -14.35 16.31 1.03
CA PHE A 141 -12.94 16.41 0.68
C PHE A 141 -12.16 17.16 1.77
N ALA A 142 -12.61 18.33 2.16
CA ALA A 142 -11.98 19.14 3.21
C ALA A 142 -11.98 18.41 4.56
N ARG A 143 -13.08 17.71 4.90
CA ARG A 143 -13.17 16.89 6.10
C ARG A 143 -12.16 15.76 6.10
N LEU A 144 -12.05 15.03 5.00
CA LEU A 144 -11.11 13.92 4.85
C LEU A 144 -9.66 14.42 5.01
N ALA A 145 -9.32 15.51 4.33
CA ALA A 145 -8.00 16.11 4.44
C ALA A 145 -7.66 16.51 5.89
N ALA A 146 -8.60 17.14 6.60
CA ALA A 146 -8.41 17.55 8.00
C ALA A 146 -8.24 16.34 8.94
N VAL A 147 -9.02 15.27 8.74
CA VAL A 147 -8.92 14.05 9.54
C VAL A 147 -7.60 13.32 9.31
N TRP A 148 -7.15 13.22 8.05
CA TRP A 148 -5.86 12.60 7.74
C TRP A 148 -4.68 13.47 8.18
N HIS A 149 -4.80 14.79 8.15
CA HIS A 149 -3.80 15.68 8.75
C HIS A 149 -3.63 15.37 10.26
N ALA A 150 -4.73 15.34 11.02
CA ALA A 150 -4.71 15.02 12.44
C ALA A 150 -4.23 13.57 12.74
N ALA A 151 -4.55 12.61 11.86
CA ALA A 151 -4.02 11.25 11.97
C ALA A 151 -2.50 11.21 11.72
N ALA A 152 -2.01 11.97 10.72
CA ALA A 152 -0.58 12.08 10.43
C ALA A 152 0.22 12.72 11.57
N GLU A 153 -0.35 13.73 12.25
CA GLU A 153 0.24 14.31 13.47
C GLU A 153 0.41 13.26 14.57
N ARG A 154 -0.63 12.44 14.80
CA ARG A 154 -0.56 11.35 15.80
C ARG A 154 0.45 10.29 15.41
N CYS A 155 0.44 9.85 14.16
CA CYS A 155 1.41 8.91 13.64
C CYS A 155 2.85 9.41 13.81
N ALA A 156 3.10 10.70 13.56
CA ALA A 156 4.41 11.32 13.75
C ALA A 156 4.91 11.24 15.20
N GLN A 157 4.02 11.39 16.20
CA GLN A 157 4.36 11.26 17.62
C GLN A 157 4.81 9.85 18.00
N HIS A 158 4.42 8.85 17.22
CA HIS A 158 4.78 7.43 17.40
C HIS A 158 5.90 6.97 16.44
N GLY A 159 6.46 7.87 15.63
CA GLY A 159 7.45 7.50 14.62
C GLY A 159 6.90 6.63 13.49
N VAL A 160 5.59 6.58 13.33
CA VAL A 160 4.87 5.82 12.30
C VAL A 160 4.51 6.73 11.16
N ARG A 161 4.83 6.36 9.93
CA ARG A 161 4.41 7.09 8.73
C ARG A 161 2.99 6.71 8.34
N LEU A 162 2.15 7.70 8.07
CA LEU A 162 0.81 7.49 7.53
C LEU A 162 0.86 7.54 6.01
N VAL A 163 0.42 6.46 5.35
CA VAL A 163 0.33 6.39 3.90
C VAL A 163 -1.09 6.08 3.45
N TRP A 164 -1.54 6.79 2.42
CA TRP A 164 -2.85 6.56 1.80
C TRP A 164 -2.69 5.78 0.51
N GLU A 165 -3.39 4.66 0.40
CA GLU A 165 -3.55 3.92 -0.83
C GLU A 165 -4.83 4.37 -1.53
N PHE A 166 -4.66 4.85 -2.78
CA PHE A 166 -5.78 5.13 -3.68
C PHE A 166 -6.07 3.90 -4.52
N GLU A 167 -7.34 3.62 -4.76
CA GLU A 167 -7.76 2.49 -5.60
C GLU A 167 -9.10 2.76 -6.29
N PRO A 168 -9.42 2.09 -7.42
CA PRO A 168 -10.68 2.29 -8.14
C PRO A 168 -11.91 1.94 -7.30
N GLY A 169 -11.75 1.07 -6.31
CA GLY A 169 -12.79 0.66 -5.37
C GLY A 169 -13.30 1.79 -4.50
N PHE A 170 -12.47 2.81 -4.27
CA PHE A 170 -12.73 3.87 -3.32
C PHE A 170 -12.88 5.26 -3.96
N TRP A 171 -13.47 6.15 -3.20
CA TRP A 171 -13.61 7.56 -3.54
C TRP A 171 -12.24 8.24 -3.64
N LEU A 172 -12.10 9.20 -4.55
CA LEU A 172 -10.86 9.89 -4.92
C LEU A 172 -9.88 8.97 -5.67
N ASN A 173 -10.32 8.48 -6.81
CA ASN A 173 -9.55 7.58 -7.65
C ASN A 173 -9.07 8.21 -8.99
N ARG A 174 -9.33 9.51 -9.22
CA ARG A 174 -8.79 10.26 -10.37
C ARG A 174 -7.39 10.76 -10.06
N PRO A 175 -6.44 10.72 -11.00
CA PRO A 175 -5.09 11.23 -10.78
C PRO A 175 -5.03 12.63 -10.15
N SER A 176 -5.80 13.59 -10.68
CA SER A 176 -5.85 14.96 -10.13
C SER A 176 -6.42 15.03 -8.70
N GLU A 177 -7.40 14.18 -8.37
CA GLU A 177 -7.97 14.11 -7.01
C GLU A 177 -6.94 13.58 -6.01
N VAL A 178 -6.16 12.57 -6.41
CA VAL A 178 -5.12 11.98 -5.54
C VAL A 178 -4.02 13.00 -5.27
N VAL A 179 -3.52 13.67 -6.32
CA VAL A 179 -2.53 14.75 -6.18
C VAL A 179 -3.07 15.86 -5.28
N ARG A 180 -4.32 16.31 -5.52
CA ARG A 180 -4.97 17.36 -4.75
C ARG A 180 -5.12 16.96 -3.28
N MET A 181 -5.56 15.74 -2.99
CA MET A 181 -5.72 15.26 -1.61
C MET A 181 -4.38 15.19 -0.90
N ALA A 182 -3.35 14.61 -1.51
CA ALA A 182 -2.01 14.52 -0.94
C ALA A 182 -1.44 15.91 -0.61
N ALA A 183 -1.63 16.88 -1.51
CA ALA A 183 -1.23 18.27 -1.30
C ALA A 183 -2.05 18.95 -0.18
N THR A 184 -3.36 18.70 -0.12
CA THR A 184 -4.26 19.38 0.85
C THR A 184 -4.09 18.86 2.27
N VAL A 185 -3.79 17.57 2.48
CA VAL A 185 -3.44 17.05 3.81
C VAL A 185 -2.24 17.79 4.38
N GLY A 186 -1.23 18.11 3.57
CA GLY A 186 -0.19 19.11 3.90
C GLY A 186 0.64 18.78 5.14
N HIS A 187 0.84 17.50 5.47
CA HIS A 187 1.64 17.07 6.61
C HIS A 187 2.84 16.24 6.14
N GLU A 188 4.04 16.52 6.63
CA GLU A 188 5.29 15.86 6.19
C GLU A 188 5.30 14.35 6.45
N ASN A 189 4.58 13.91 7.49
CA ASN A 189 4.44 12.50 7.87
C ASN A 189 3.29 11.78 7.14
N PHE A 190 2.55 12.48 6.27
CA PHE A 190 1.56 11.90 5.35
C PHE A 190 2.19 11.65 4.00
N GLY A 191 1.82 10.53 3.38
CA GLY A 191 2.25 10.21 2.03
C GLY A 191 1.25 9.35 1.28
N VAL A 192 1.61 9.03 0.04
CA VAL A 192 0.86 8.13 -0.82
C VAL A 192 1.57 6.77 -0.82
N LEU A 193 0.81 5.71 -0.65
CA LEU A 193 1.18 4.37 -1.05
C LEU A 193 0.80 4.24 -2.53
N PHE A 194 1.80 4.05 -3.38
CA PHE A 194 1.61 3.89 -4.81
C PHE A 194 1.53 2.40 -5.14
N ASP A 195 0.35 1.95 -5.55
CA ASP A 195 0.15 0.60 -6.08
C ASP A 195 0.14 0.64 -7.61
N SER A 196 0.93 -0.24 -8.24
CA SER A 196 1.11 -0.26 -9.70
C SER A 196 -0.15 -0.69 -10.46
N SER A 197 -0.95 -1.61 -9.90
CA SER A 197 -2.22 -2.06 -10.50
C SER A 197 -3.29 -0.99 -10.38
N HIS A 198 -3.45 -0.38 -9.19
CA HIS A 198 -4.41 0.70 -8.99
C HIS A 198 -4.07 1.92 -9.85
N ALA A 199 -2.78 2.22 -9.98
CA ALA A 199 -2.33 3.30 -10.86
C ALA A 199 -2.63 2.99 -12.34
N TYR A 200 -2.42 1.75 -12.80
CA TYR A 200 -2.73 1.35 -14.17
C TYR A 200 -4.25 1.43 -14.41
N THR A 201 -5.04 0.83 -13.55
CA THR A 201 -6.50 0.79 -13.65
C THR A 201 -7.12 2.18 -13.58
N GLY A 202 -6.59 3.07 -12.74
CA GLY A 202 -7.04 4.45 -12.62
C GLY A 202 -6.60 5.33 -13.79
N ALA A 203 -5.32 5.29 -14.18
CA ALA A 203 -4.74 6.21 -15.13
C ALA A 203 -4.89 5.77 -16.61
N VAL A 204 -5.00 4.46 -16.90
CA VAL A 204 -5.10 3.92 -18.25
C VAL A 204 -6.53 3.51 -18.58
N ALA A 205 -7.17 2.73 -17.70
CA ALA A 205 -8.55 2.29 -17.93
C ALA A 205 -9.60 3.32 -17.46
N GLY A 206 -9.24 4.25 -16.56
CA GLY A 206 -10.16 5.24 -16.00
C GLY A 206 -11.31 4.61 -15.21
N ALA A 207 -11.04 3.45 -14.62
CA ALA A 207 -12.06 2.62 -14.01
C ALA A 207 -12.78 3.34 -12.86
N ARG A 208 -14.12 3.26 -12.87
CA ARG A 208 -15.02 3.83 -11.85
C ARG A 208 -14.92 5.34 -11.65
N GLN A 209 -14.35 6.07 -12.62
CA GLN A 209 -14.23 7.53 -12.59
C GLN A 209 -15.47 8.25 -13.14
N GLY A 210 -16.48 7.52 -13.61
CA GLY A 210 -17.68 8.09 -14.22
C GLY A 210 -17.55 8.30 -15.74
N PRO A 211 -18.45 9.13 -16.35
CA PRO A 211 -18.57 9.22 -17.80
C PRO A 211 -17.36 9.89 -18.48
N ASP A 212 -16.64 10.75 -17.78
CA ASP A 212 -15.49 11.49 -18.30
C ASP A 212 -14.24 11.14 -17.48
N PRO A 213 -13.60 9.98 -17.73
CA PRO A 213 -12.44 9.54 -16.96
C PRO A 213 -11.22 10.42 -17.26
N GLU A 214 -10.39 10.62 -16.26
CA GLU A 214 -9.10 11.27 -16.39
C GLU A 214 -8.03 10.21 -16.72
N LEU A 215 -7.54 10.23 -17.95
CA LEU A 215 -6.53 9.29 -18.43
C LEU A 215 -5.18 10.00 -18.58
N LEU A 216 -4.09 9.28 -18.28
CA LEU A 216 -2.72 9.75 -18.46
C LEU A 216 -2.06 8.99 -19.61
N ALA A 217 -1.53 9.72 -20.59
CA ALA A 217 -0.91 9.12 -21.76
C ALA A 217 0.33 8.27 -21.44
N GLY A 218 1.08 8.65 -20.41
CA GLY A 218 2.23 7.90 -19.91
C GLY A 218 1.87 6.87 -18.81
N GLY A 219 0.57 6.61 -18.57
CA GLY A 219 0.08 5.60 -17.64
C GLY A 219 0.64 5.71 -16.22
N PRO A 220 0.97 4.56 -15.58
CA PRO A 220 1.50 4.54 -14.21
C PRO A 220 2.81 5.33 -14.04
N ALA A 221 3.67 5.40 -15.05
CA ALA A 221 4.92 6.16 -14.98
C ALA A 221 4.66 7.67 -14.90
N GLU A 222 3.76 8.22 -15.71
CA GLU A 222 3.34 9.62 -15.61
C GLU A 222 2.65 9.89 -14.27
N TYR A 223 1.79 8.97 -13.81
CA TYR A 223 1.11 9.10 -12.53
C TYR A 223 2.10 9.13 -11.37
N ALA A 224 3.11 8.25 -11.39
CA ALA A 224 4.18 8.26 -10.40
C ALA A 224 4.94 9.61 -10.40
N GLN A 225 5.23 10.18 -11.58
CA GLN A 225 5.88 11.50 -11.69
C GLN A 225 5.07 12.62 -11.04
N LEU A 226 3.74 12.62 -11.22
CA LEU A 226 2.85 13.59 -10.57
C LEU A 226 2.85 13.47 -9.04
N LEU A 227 3.04 12.24 -8.54
CA LEU A 227 3.00 11.91 -7.11
C LEU A 227 4.37 11.85 -6.43
N LEU A 228 5.50 12.05 -7.13
CA LEU A 228 6.86 11.95 -6.57
C LEU A 228 7.05 12.69 -5.23
N PRO A 229 6.50 13.91 -5.01
CA PRO A 229 6.64 14.60 -3.73
C PRO A 229 6.00 13.85 -2.55
N TYR A 230 4.99 13.00 -2.84
CA TYR A 230 4.12 12.39 -1.84
C TYR A 230 4.35 10.89 -1.67
N ILE A 231 4.94 10.16 -2.63
CA ILE A 231 5.15 8.70 -2.53
C ILE A 231 6.06 8.38 -1.35
N ARG A 232 5.59 7.46 -0.48
CA ARG A 232 6.30 7.00 0.73
C ARG A 232 6.28 5.49 0.92
N HIS A 233 5.45 4.78 0.18
CA HIS A 233 5.37 3.32 0.18
C HIS A 233 4.99 2.81 -1.21
N LEU A 234 5.30 1.55 -1.51
CA LEU A 234 5.13 0.98 -2.85
C LEU A 234 4.53 -0.41 -2.75
N HIS A 235 3.43 -0.60 -3.48
CA HIS A 235 2.91 -1.92 -3.82
C HIS A 235 3.15 -2.19 -5.30
N LEU A 236 3.61 -3.41 -5.58
CA LEU A 236 3.89 -3.85 -6.95
C LEU A 236 3.08 -5.10 -7.27
N ILE A 237 2.34 -5.03 -8.33
CA ILE A 237 1.62 -6.14 -8.95
C ILE A 237 1.27 -5.75 -10.39
N ASP A 238 1.11 -6.72 -11.29
CA ASP A 238 0.72 -6.44 -12.66
C ASP A 238 -0.78 -6.25 -12.82
N SER A 239 -1.20 -5.64 -13.93
CA SER A 239 -2.61 -5.32 -14.21
C SER A 239 -2.82 -5.16 -15.72
N ASP A 240 -4.00 -5.52 -16.20
CA ASP A 240 -4.50 -5.21 -17.54
C ASP A 240 -5.58 -4.12 -17.53
N GLY A 241 -5.87 -3.54 -16.37
CA GLY A 241 -6.90 -2.53 -16.15
C GLY A 241 -8.28 -3.10 -15.86
N SER A 242 -8.44 -4.42 -15.76
CA SER A 242 -9.68 -5.07 -15.35
C SER A 242 -9.99 -4.83 -13.87
N LEU A 243 -11.26 -5.08 -13.49
CA LEU A 243 -11.76 -4.94 -12.14
C LEU A 243 -12.19 -6.27 -11.55
N HIS A 244 -11.73 -6.57 -10.36
CA HIS A 244 -12.24 -7.67 -9.53
C HIS A 244 -13.67 -7.36 -9.09
N ASP A 245 -14.61 -8.21 -9.51
CA ASP A 245 -16.05 -8.06 -9.23
C ASP A 245 -16.61 -6.64 -9.49
N GLY A 246 -16.03 -5.91 -10.44
CA GLY A 246 -16.43 -4.54 -10.79
C GLY A 246 -16.11 -3.51 -9.70
N THR A 247 -15.26 -3.83 -8.74
CA THR A 247 -14.96 -2.95 -7.59
C THR A 247 -13.54 -2.40 -7.62
N THR A 248 -12.54 -3.15 -7.20
CA THR A 248 -11.13 -2.75 -7.20
C THR A 248 -10.38 -3.37 -8.38
N SER A 249 -9.09 -3.06 -8.54
CA SER A 249 -8.27 -3.63 -9.61
C SER A 249 -8.12 -5.14 -9.48
N ASP A 250 -8.17 -5.86 -10.60
CA ASP A 250 -7.63 -7.22 -10.65
C ASP A 250 -6.11 -7.16 -10.56
N HIS A 251 -5.55 -8.05 -9.74
CA HIS A 251 -4.11 -8.18 -9.54
C HIS A 251 -3.63 -9.42 -10.29
N LEU A 252 -2.78 -9.19 -11.28
CA LEU A 252 -2.27 -10.24 -12.17
C LEU A 252 -0.83 -10.62 -11.81
N PRO A 253 -0.41 -11.88 -12.01
CA PRO A 253 1.00 -12.25 -11.90
C PRO A 253 1.88 -11.38 -12.80
N PHE A 254 3.11 -11.12 -12.38
CA PHE A 254 4.07 -10.34 -13.17
C PHE A 254 4.28 -10.97 -14.56
N GLY A 255 4.04 -10.20 -15.60
CA GLY A 255 4.14 -10.59 -17.01
C GLY A 255 2.81 -11.06 -17.63
N ASP A 256 1.74 -11.18 -16.84
CA ASP A 256 0.40 -11.50 -17.33
C ASP A 256 -0.46 -10.24 -17.59
N GLY A 257 0.01 -9.07 -17.12
CA GLY A 257 -0.62 -7.77 -17.32
C GLY A 257 0.11 -6.88 -18.33
N LEU A 258 -0.09 -5.58 -18.22
CA LEU A 258 0.36 -4.55 -19.16
C LEU A 258 1.15 -3.42 -18.49
N VAL A 259 1.51 -3.54 -17.21
CA VAL A 259 2.30 -2.53 -16.52
C VAL A 259 3.74 -2.51 -17.06
N ASP A 260 4.18 -1.38 -17.59
CA ASP A 260 5.58 -1.17 -17.97
C ASP A 260 6.42 -0.89 -16.69
N PHE A 261 6.86 -1.96 -16.02
CA PHE A 261 7.68 -1.86 -14.80
C PHE A 261 9.00 -1.13 -15.00
N PRO A 262 9.76 -1.33 -16.09
CA PRO A 262 10.96 -0.54 -16.36
C PRO A 262 10.68 0.96 -16.40
N ALA A 263 9.64 1.40 -17.12
CA ALA A 263 9.27 2.81 -17.21
C ALA A 263 8.77 3.36 -15.86
N LEU A 264 7.94 2.58 -15.15
CA LEU A 264 7.44 2.96 -13.82
C LEU A 264 8.59 3.12 -12.81
N LEU A 265 9.49 2.15 -12.72
CA LEU A 265 10.61 2.18 -11.79
C LEU A 265 11.60 3.29 -12.13
N ALA A 266 11.83 3.57 -13.42
CA ALA A 266 12.62 4.73 -13.84
C ALA A 266 11.98 6.06 -13.38
N ALA A 267 10.64 6.17 -13.45
CA ALA A 267 9.91 7.34 -12.93
C ALA A 267 10.03 7.47 -11.39
N LEU A 268 10.10 6.36 -10.67
CA LEU A 268 10.26 6.31 -9.20
C LEU A 268 11.71 6.50 -8.72
N ALA A 269 12.70 6.45 -9.62
CA ALA A 269 14.12 6.56 -9.26
C ALA A 269 14.46 7.77 -8.36
N PRO A 270 13.86 8.98 -8.54
CA PRO A 270 14.15 10.13 -7.68
C PRO A 270 13.76 9.96 -6.20
N VAL A 271 12.90 8.99 -5.89
CA VAL A 271 12.39 8.74 -4.53
C VAL A 271 12.75 7.36 -3.98
N ARG A 272 13.54 6.57 -4.71
CA ARG A 272 13.91 5.18 -4.36
C ARG A 272 14.48 5.06 -2.93
N ASP A 273 15.29 6.01 -2.49
CA ASP A 273 15.90 5.98 -1.16
C ASP A 273 14.87 6.12 -0.01
N ARG A 274 13.63 6.50 -0.33
CA ARG A 274 12.51 6.55 0.61
C ARG A 274 11.69 5.26 0.63
N LEU A 275 11.93 4.36 -0.34
CA LEU A 275 11.16 3.13 -0.60
C LEU A 275 12.00 1.92 -0.16
N SER A 276 12.26 1.81 1.15
CA SER A 276 13.06 0.72 1.73
C SER A 276 12.39 -0.65 1.62
N TRP A 277 11.07 -0.66 1.44
CA TRP A 277 10.25 -1.83 1.22
C TRP A 277 9.47 -1.71 -0.09
N TRP A 278 9.40 -2.81 -0.84
CA TRP A 278 8.49 -3.03 -1.95
C TRP A 278 7.58 -4.19 -1.57
N CYS A 279 6.30 -3.92 -1.37
CA CYS A 279 5.33 -4.96 -1.07
C CYS A 279 4.75 -5.53 -2.35
N LEU A 280 4.71 -6.85 -2.48
CA LEU A 280 4.04 -7.51 -3.58
C LEU A 280 2.58 -7.77 -3.21
N ASP A 281 1.66 -7.20 -3.99
CA ASP A 281 0.22 -7.24 -3.72
C ASP A 281 -0.50 -8.27 -4.61
N PHE A 282 -0.61 -9.49 -4.12
CA PHE A 282 -1.35 -10.58 -4.77
C PHE A 282 -2.81 -10.67 -4.30
N CYS A 283 -3.44 -9.55 -3.90
CA CYS A 283 -4.84 -9.56 -3.50
C CYS A 283 -5.73 -10.13 -4.61
N PHE A 284 -6.66 -11.02 -4.24
CA PHE A 284 -7.61 -11.70 -5.15
C PHE A 284 -6.98 -12.64 -6.20
N CYS A 285 -5.67 -12.74 -6.30
CA CYS A 285 -5.02 -13.62 -7.28
C CYS A 285 -5.21 -15.11 -6.90
N PRO A 286 -5.84 -15.94 -7.75
CA PRO A 286 -6.12 -17.33 -7.39
C PRO A 286 -4.88 -18.22 -7.39
N THR A 287 -3.81 -17.80 -8.01
CA THR A 287 -2.55 -18.53 -8.16
C THR A 287 -1.42 -18.00 -7.28
N THR A 288 -1.76 -17.22 -6.26
CA THR A 288 -0.82 -16.51 -5.36
C THR A 288 0.30 -17.42 -4.84
N GLU A 289 -0.01 -18.65 -4.37
CA GLU A 289 1.01 -19.56 -3.81
C GLU A 289 2.13 -19.89 -4.80
N ARG A 290 1.80 -20.04 -6.08
CA ARG A 290 2.77 -20.27 -7.15
C ARG A 290 3.47 -18.97 -7.56
N ASP A 291 2.70 -17.92 -7.79
CA ASP A 291 3.16 -16.76 -8.55
C ASP A 291 3.87 -15.74 -7.66
N ALA A 292 3.53 -15.63 -6.37
CA ALA A 292 4.30 -14.83 -5.44
C ALA A 292 5.75 -15.34 -5.29
N ARG A 293 5.95 -16.68 -5.24
CA ARG A 293 7.29 -17.26 -5.25
C ARG A 293 8.06 -16.96 -6.54
N ARG A 294 7.39 -16.98 -7.69
CA ARG A 294 7.99 -16.66 -9.00
C ARG A 294 8.32 -15.18 -9.16
N ALA A 295 7.54 -14.31 -8.53
CA ALA A 295 7.74 -12.87 -8.59
C ALA A 295 9.01 -12.41 -7.87
N VAL A 296 9.43 -13.08 -6.79
CA VAL A 296 10.59 -12.65 -6.00
C VAL A 296 11.85 -12.46 -6.85
N PRO A 297 12.34 -13.43 -7.64
CA PRO A 297 13.52 -13.23 -8.48
C PRO A 297 13.31 -12.14 -9.55
N VAL A 298 12.12 -12.04 -10.14
CA VAL A 298 11.79 -11.02 -11.16
C VAL A 298 11.89 -9.62 -10.57
N VAL A 299 11.25 -9.39 -9.42
CA VAL A 299 11.25 -8.06 -8.78
C VAL A 299 12.62 -7.70 -8.22
N ARG A 300 13.41 -8.68 -7.75
CA ARG A 300 14.80 -8.43 -7.34
C ARG A 300 15.70 -8.04 -8.52
N GLU A 301 15.46 -8.58 -9.72
CA GLU A 301 16.14 -8.16 -10.94
C GLU A 301 15.78 -6.71 -11.31
N LEU A 302 14.49 -6.39 -11.35
CA LEU A 302 14.01 -5.02 -11.58
C LEU A 302 14.60 -4.01 -10.57
N ALA A 303 14.73 -4.41 -9.31
CA ALA A 303 15.31 -3.55 -8.27
C ALA A 303 16.81 -3.30 -8.48
N ARG A 304 17.56 -4.31 -8.94
CA ARG A 304 18.99 -4.17 -9.28
C ARG A 304 19.19 -3.29 -10.51
N ASP A 305 18.36 -3.47 -11.55
CA ASP A 305 18.42 -2.65 -12.76
C ASP A 305 18.20 -1.17 -12.42
N LEU A 306 17.24 -0.87 -11.52
CA LEU A 306 17.03 0.48 -11.03
C LEU A 306 18.24 1.03 -10.24
N ALA A 307 18.96 0.18 -9.52
CA ALA A 307 20.16 0.56 -8.78
C ALA A 307 21.38 0.76 -9.69
N GLY A 308 21.32 0.31 -10.95
CA GLY A 308 22.43 0.35 -11.90
C GLY A 308 23.50 -0.72 -11.60
N GLU A 309 23.12 -1.78 -10.90
CA GLU A 309 24.02 -2.91 -10.63
C GLU A 309 24.06 -3.85 -11.85
N PRO A 310 25.26 -4.28 -12.32
CA PRO A 310 25.36 -5.19 -13.45
C PRO A 310 24.75 -6.55 -13.10
N ALA A 311 24.06 -7.16 -14.07
CA ALA A 311 23.58 -8.53 -13.96
C ALA A 311 24.75 -9.48 -13.65
N THR A 312 24.67 -10.26 -12.57
CA THR A 312 25.69 -11.23 -12.16
C THR A 312 25.52 -12.55 -12.90
#